data_83b6493f841c65542c5d111c7c742f03
#
_entry.id   83b6493f841c65542c5d111c7c742f03
#
_cell.length_a   1.000
_cell.length_b   1.000
_cell.length_c   1.000
_cell.angle_alpha   90.00
_cell.angle_beta   90.00
_cell.angle_gamma   90.00
#
_symmetry.space_group_name_H-M   'P 1'
#
loop_
_entity.id
_entity.type
_entity.pdbx_description
1 polymer ?
#
loop_
_entity_poly.entity_id
_entity_poly.type
_entity_poly.pdbx_seq_one_letter_code
_entity_poly.pdbx_strand_id
1 'polypeptide(L)'
;MGKNFLEIDNVTFAASEKSKVNNVSLTIENEGDIICLLGPSGIGKTTILRTIAGLEKIQSGTISLKNKIISSKNVHIEPENRNISLAFQDNSLFPHYNVIQNIQFGAERNKKKKKTLTIDEVVEFLHLDHIKDKFPHQISSGEAQRAALARALLSKPDLLLLDEPLSNVDQSFKEEIQVKLKQILTDLKITTIIVTHDSYEAFYLGSKCGIILDSQLKQYDDPYNVYHFPNSIEVVNFLNRGILIPAKVTGENSLENEDLGTIKGNFIKHYPKGSEVQLLLQPEDLEHDDKSNLKLEVVDRKFRGTNFIYTLKTLSNLLIPVFVHSHHIHQHEVDEKFGIKRPINIAHIWK
;
A
#
# COMPACT_ATOMS: atom_id res chain seq x y z
N MET A 1 -10.98 4.71 27.65
CA MET A 1 -11.03 4.46 26.19
C MET A 1 -10.41 5.66 25.52
N GLY A 2 -9.33 5.48 24.73
CA GLY A 2 -8.72 6.52 23.92
C GLY A 2 -9.75 7.07 22.93
N LYS A 3 -9.67 8.35 22.62
CA LYS A 3 -10.56 8.96 21.62
C LYS A 3 -9.92 8.78 20.27
N ASN A 4 -10.51 7.94 19.40
CA ASN A 4 -10.04 7.74 18.03
C ASN A 4 -10.14 9.05 17.23
N PHE A 5 -9.15 9.30 16.37
CA PHE A 5 -9.18 10.45 15.47
C PHE A 5 -10.22 10.28 14.36
N LEU A 6 -10.18 9.14 13.66
CA LEU A 6 -11.19 8.71 12.69
C LEU A 6 -11.64 7.29 13.03
N GLU A 7 -12.92 7.05 12.98
CA GLU A 7 -13.51 5.72 13.14
C GLU A 7 -14.50 5.45 12.01
N ILE A 8 -14.29 4.38 11.29
CA ILE A 8 -15.18 3.84 10.26
C ILE A 8 -15.67 2.51 10.80
N ASP A 9 -16.97 2.39 11.06
CA ASP A 9 -17.57 1.21 11.66
C ASP A 9 -18.66 0.60 10.74
N ASN A 10 -18.36 -0.60 10.25
CA ASN A 10 -19.23 -1.42 9.38
C ASN A 10 -19.81 -0.65 8.18
N VAL A 11 -18.99 0.22 7.57
CA VAL A 11 -19.43 1.08 6.48
C VAL A 11 -19.43 0.34 5.15
N THR A 12 -20.54 0.44 4.43
CA THR A 12 -20.60 0.06 3.02
C THR A 12 -20.54 1.32 2.15
N PHE A 13 -19.48 1.39 1.36
CA PHE A 13 -19.19 2.43 0.38
C PHE A 13 -19.64 1.96 -0.99
N ALA A 14 -20.41 2.76 -1.73
CA ALA A 14 -20.78 2.42 -3.10
C ALA A 14 -21.14 3.66 -3.91
N ALA A 15 -20.36 3.94 -4.95
CA ALA A 15 -20.75 4.87 -6.00
C ALA A 15 -21.53 4.15 -7.12
N SER A 16 -21.28 2.84 -7.31
CA SER A 16 -21.98 1.96 -8.25
C SER A 16 -21.82 0.50 -7.78
N GLU A 17 -22.57 -0.44 -8.38
CA GLU A 17 -22.41 -1.86 -8.07
C GLU A 17 -20.98 -2.39 -8.32
N LYS A 18 -20.26 -1.82 -9.29
CA LYS A 18 -18.88 -2.20 -9.61
C LYS A 18 -17.84 -1.60 -8.67
N SER A 19 -18.16 -0.50 -8.00
CA SER A 19 -17.26 0.21 -7.08
C SER A 19 -17.77 0.17 -5.65
N LYS A 20 -18.28 -0.98 -5.22
CA LYS A 20 -18.80 -1.21 -3.89
C LYS A 20 -17.75 -1.86 -3.00
N VAL A 21 -17.57 -1.33 -1.79
CA VAL A 21 -16.74 -1.92 -0.74
C VAL A 21 -17.59 -2.11 0.51
N ASN A 22 -17.68 -3.35 0.98
CA ASN A 22 -18.65 -3.75 1.99
C ASN A 22 -18.01 -3.87 3.37
N ASN A 23 -18.78 -3.49 4.39
CA ASN A 23 -18.50 -3.76 5.81
C ASN A 23 -17.06 -3.37 6.23
N VAL A 24 -16.60 -2.21 5.77
CA VAL A 24 -15.28 -1.71 6.14
C VAL A 24 -15.32 -1.20 7.57
N SER A 25 -14.40 -1.70 8.38
CA SER A 25 -14.12 -1.16 9.72
C SER A 25 -12.63 -0.88 9.82
N LEU A 26 -12.28 0.37 10.08
CA LEU A 26 -10.91 0.79 10.36
C LEU A 26 -10.89 1.99 11.29
N THR A 27 -9.79 2.13 12.02
CA THR A 27 -9.61 3.20 13.00
C THR A 27 -8.27 3.87 12.81
N ILE A 28 -8.26 5.21 12.81
CA ILE A 28 -7.06 6.02 12.99
C ILE A 28 -7.07 6.51 14.42
N GLU A 29 -6.08 6.08 15.19
CA GLU A 29 -6.05 6.34 16.63
C GLU A 29 -5.53 7.74 16.93
N ASN A 30 -4.44 8.14 16.27
CA ASN A 30 -3.73 9.37 16.60
C ASN A 30 -3.82 10.41 15.49
N GLU A 31 -3.80 11.67 15.90
CA GLU A 31 -3.60 12.78 14.97
C GLU A 31 -2.17 12.73 14.43
N GLY A 32 -2.04 12.82 13.10
CA GLY A 32 -0.77 12.71 12.40
C GLY A 32 -0.45 11.31 11.84
N ASP A 33 -1.27 10.30 12.13
CA ASP A 33 -1.10 8.98 11.52
C ASP A 33 -1.36 9.05 10.01
N ILE A 34 -0.56 8.30 9.25
CA ILE A 34 -0.69 8.15 7.80
C ILE A 34 -1.17 6.73 7.51
N ILE A 35 -2.35 6.61 6.92
CA ILE A 35 -2.94 5.33 6.54
C ILE A 35 -2.88 5.18 5.03
N CYS A 36 -2.38 4.03 4.56
CA CYS A 36 -2.37 3.70 3.14
C CYS A 36 -3.39 2.60 2.83
N LEU A 37 -4.26 2.82 1.83
CA LEU A 37 -5.20 1.83 1.35
C LEU A 37 -4.75 1.31 -0.02
N LEU A 38 -4.49 0.01 -0.07
CA LEU A 38 -4.01 -0.73 -1.24
C LEU A 38 -5.13 -1.61 -1.82
N GLY A 39 -5.09 -1.81 -3.13
CA GLY A 39 -5.99 -2.72 -3.82
C GLY A 39 -5.96 -2.53 -5.34
N PRO A 40 -6.53 -3.43 -6.12
CA PRO A 40 -6.61 -3.31 -7.58
C PRO A 40 -7.31 -2.03 -8.04
N SER A 41 -7.02 -1.59 -9.27
CA SER A 41 -7.75 -0.47 -9.88
C SER A 41 -9.23 -0.80 -10.02
N GLY A 42 -10.09 0.17 -9.73
CA GLY A 42 -11.55 0.00 -9.82
C GLY A 42 -12.23 -0.70 -8.65
N ILE A 43 -11.50 -1.15 -7.61
CA ILE A 43 -12.09 -1.85 -6.45
C ILE A 43 -12.93 -0.95 -5.52
N GLY A 44 -12.91 0.37 -5.73
CA GLY A 44 -13.68 1.31 -4.91
C GLY A 44 -12.85 2.16 -3.93
N LYS A 45 -11.53 2.19 -4.03
CA LYS A 45 -10.66 3.00 -3.16
C LYS A 45 -10.99 4.49 -3.21
N THR A 46 -11.12 5.06 -4.42
CA THR A 46 -11.56 6.44 -4.64
C THR A 46 -12.94 6.71 -4.04
N THR A 47 -13.87 5.74 -4.13
CA THR A 47 -15.20 5.84 -3.53
C THR A 47 -15.11 5.99 -2.01
N ILE A 48 -14.21 5.27 -1.35
CA ILE A 48 -13.96 5.42 0.10
C ILE A 48 -13.55 6.86 0.41
N LEU A 49 -12.55 7.40 -0.32
CA LEU A 49 -12.09 8.78 -0.10
C LEU A 49 -13.22 9.81 -0.35
N ARG A 50 -13.95 9.67 -1.47
CA ARG A 50 -15.06 10.58 -1.80
C ARG A 50 -16.15 10.58 -0.74
N THR A 51 -16.49 9.41 -0.20
CA THR A 51 -17.48 9.25 0.86
C THR A 51 -17.00 9.86 2.17
N ILE A 52 -15.74 9.66 2.56
CA ILE A 52 -15.14 10.28 3.75
C ILE A 52 -15.13 11.81 3.59
N ALA A 53 -14.84 12.31 2.38
CA ALA A 53 -14.88 13.74 2.07
C ALA A 53 -16.32 14.34 2.09
N GLY A 54 -17.35 13.50 2.01
CA GLY A 54 -18.75 13.92 1.99
C GLY A 54 -19.35 14.13 0.61
N LEU A 55 -18.62 13.79 -0.44
CA LEU A 55 -19.09 13.86 -1.83
C LEU A 55 -20.08 12.76 -2.19
N GLU A 56 -20.06 11.67 -1.43
CA GLU A 56 -20.96 10.53 -1.58
C GLU A 56 -21.52 10.11 -0.23
N LYS A 57 -22.70 9.51 -0.23
CA LYS A 57 -23.37 9.00 0.98
C LYS A 57 -22.98 7.54 1.23
N ILE A 58 -22.89 7.16 2.49
CA ILE A 58 -22.74 5.75 2.86
C ILE A 58 -24.06 5.00 2.65
N GLN A 59 -23.98 3.68 2.38
CA GLN A 59 -25.16 2.82 2.35
C GLN A 59 -25.53 2.30 3.75
N SER A 60 -24.52 2.00 4.58
CA SER A 60 -24.68 1.51 5.94
C SER A 60 -23.48 1.87 6.80
N GLY A 61 -23.58 1.72 8.11
CA GLY A 61 -22.52 1.95 9.06
C GLY A 61 -22.43 3.39 9.55
N THR A 62 -21.26 3.74 10.10
CA THR A 62 -21.03 5.07 10.69
C THR A 62 -19.58 5.51 10.45
N ILE A 63 -19.39 6.80 10.12
CA ILE A 63 -18.09 7.46 10.07
C ILE A 63 -18.07 8.56 11.10
N SER A 64 -17.10 8.54 12.00
CA SER A 64 -16.86 9.55 13.02
C SER A 64 -15.48 10.18 12.87
N LEU A 65 -15.39 11.51 12.89
CA LEU A 65 -14.13 12.27 12.88
C LEU A 65 -14.04 13.09 14.17
N LYS A 66 -12.96 12.93 14.93
CA LYS A 66 -12.75 13.62 16.22
C LYS A 66 -13.96 13.45 17.15
N ASN A 67 -14.48 12.22 17.25
CA ASN A 67 -15.68 11.85 18.03
C ASN A 67 -17.00 12.48 17.57
N LYS A 68 -17.04 13.11 16.40
CA LYS A 68 -18.27 13.64 15.80
C LYS A 68 -18.69 12.74 14.63
N ILE A 69 -19.92 12.24 14.63
CA ILE A 69 -20.46 11.52 13.49
C ILE A 69 -20.58 12.47 12.30
N ILE A 70 -19.92 12.15 11.19
CA ILE A 70 -19.94 12.89 9.94
C ILE A 70 -20.75 12.21 8.84
N SER A 71 -20.95 10.90 8.95
CA SER A 71 -21.83 10.10 8.07
C SER A 71 -22.45 8.95 8.84
N SER A 72 -23.75 8.77 8.68
CA SER A 72 -24.54 7.62 9.14
C SER A 72 -25.79 7.51 8.29
N LYS A 73 -26.67 6.53 8.59
CA LYS A 73 -27.99 6.41 7.92
C LYS A 73 -28.79 7.74 8.00
N ASN A 74 -28.68 8.46 9.13
CA ASN A 74 -29.48 9.66 9.42
C ASN A 74 -28.68 10.96 9.41
N VAL A 75 -27.35 10.89 9.29
CA VAL A 75 -26.46 12.04 9.33
C VAL A 75 -25.60 12.06 8.10
N HIS A 76 -25.57 13.18 7.39
CA HIS A 76 -24.61 13.46 6.32
C HIS A 76 -24.17 14.91 6.43
N ILE A 77 -22.93 15.12 6.88
CA ILE A 77 -22.33 16.44 6.90
C ILE A 77 -21.77 16.73 5.50
N GLU A 78 -22.18 17.86 4.94
CA GLU A 78 -21.70 18.28 3.61
C GLU A 78 -20.18 18.57 3.60
N PRO A 79 -19.49 18.39 2.45
CA PRO A 79 -18.03 18.46 2.34
C PRO A 79 -17.42 19.75 2.91
N GLU A 80 -18.03 20.90 2.67
CA GLU A 80 -17.57 22.21 3.14
C GLU A 80 -17.54 22.33 4.67
N ASN A 81 -18.31 21.50 5.38
CA ASN A 81 -18.43 21.48 6.85
C ASN A 81 -17.58 20.39 7.52
N ARG A 82 -16.80 19.59 6.76
CA ARG A 82 -15.99 18.49 7.31
C ARG A 82 -14.56 18.88 7.66
N ASN A 83 -14.05 19.98 7.14
CA ASN A 83 -12.62 20.36 7.22
C ASN A 83 -11.67 19.24 6.73
N ILE A 84 -12.08 18.55 5.67
CA ILE A 84 -11.33 17.50 4.98
C ILE A 84 -10.87 18.07 3.63
N SER A 85 -9.64 17.75 3.22
CA SER A 85 -9.12 18.07 1.88
C SER A 85 -8.93 16.79 1.09
N LEU A 86 -9.34 16.81 -0.16
CA LEU A 86 -9.17 15.69 -1.10
C LEU A 86 -8.39 16.17 -2.34
N ALA A 87 -7.24 15.53 -2.61
CA ALA A 87 -6.55 15.63 -3.88
C ALA A 87 -7.01 14.46 -4.77
N PHE A 88 -7.68 14.78 -5.85
CA PHE A 88 -8.21 13.80 -6.82
C PHE A 88 -7.13 13.32 -7.78
N GLN A 89 -7.31 12.12 -8.30
CA GLN A 89 -6.44 11.51 -9.31
C GLN A 89 -6.40 12.31 -10.63
N ASP A 90 -7.52 12.92 -11.03
CA ASP A 90 -7.66 13.75 -12.23
C ASP A 90 -7.21 15.21 -12.02
N ASN A 91 -6.47 15.46 -10.95
CA ASN A 91 -5.79 16.70 -10.56
C ASN A 91 -6.68 17.92 -10.31
N SER A 92 -7.91 17.95 -10.77
CA SER A 92 -8.98 18.95 -10.54
C SER A 92 -8.52 20.39 -10.27
N LEU A 93 -7.51 20.88 -11.02
CA LEU A 93 -7.05 22.27 -10.93
C LEU A 93 -8.10 23.20 -11.54
N PHE A 94 -8.23 24.40 -10.98
CA PHE A 94 -9.09 25.43 -11.56
C PHE A 94 -8.50 25.92 -12.88
N PRO A 95 -9.19 25.72 -14.02
CA PRO A 95 -8.64 26.00 -15.35
C PRO A 95 -8.40 27.48 -15.63
N HIS A 96 -9.09 28.36 -14.90
CA HIS A 96 -9.00 29.81 -15.00
C HIS A 96 -7.94 30.42 -14.07
N TYR A 97 -7.26 29.60 -13.26
CA TYR A 97 -6.14 29.99 -12.41
C TYR A 97 -4.85 29.37 -12.93
N ASN A 98 -3.75 30.13 -12.86
CA ASN A 98 -2.43 29.54 -13.06
C ASN A 98 -2.01 28.66 -11.87
N VAL A 99 -0.84 28.00 -11.93
CA VAL A 99 -0.38 27.06 -10.90
C VAL A 99 -0.28 27.75 -9.55
N ILE A 100 0.36 28.92 -9.45
CA ILE A 100 0.52 29.60 -8.17
C ILE A 100 -0.81 30.07 -7.57
N GLN A 101 -1.76 30.50 -8.37
CA GLN A 101 -3.10 30.88 -7.93
C GLN A 101 -3.90 29.67 -7.41
N ASN A 102 -3.76 28.51 -8.08
CA ASN A 102 -4.33 27.27 -7.57
C ASN A 102 -3.77 26.90 -6.19
N ILE A 103 -2.47 27.05 -5.99
CA ILE A 103 -1.78 26.77 -4.72
C ILE A 103 -2.23 27.77 -3.64
N GLN A 104 -2.29 29.06 -3.96
CA GLN A 104 -2.73 30.13 -3.06
C GLN A 104 -4.17 29.92 -2.59
N PHE A 105 -5.05 29.45 -3.46
CA PHE A 105 -6.44 29.12 -3.11
C PHE A 105 -6.50 28.11 -1.95
N GLY A 106 -5.61 27.11 -1.94
CA GLY A 106 -5.48 26.18 -0.80
C GLY A 106 -5.08 26.89 0.49
N ALA A 107 -4.10 27.79 0.43
CA ALA A 107 -3.57 28.50 1.58
C ALA A 107 -4.60 29.47 2.22
N GLU A 108 -5.53 30.01 1.44
CA GLU A 108 -6.53 30.96 1.92
C GLU A 108 -7.60 30.33 2.82
N ARG A 109 -7.87 29.01 2.65
CA ARG A 109 -8.96 28.31 3.34
C ARG A 109 -8.80 28.27 4.87
N ASN A 110 -7.56 28.32 5.41
CA ASN A 110 -7.33 28.08 6.84
C ASN A 110 -6.23 28.98 7.46
N LYS A 111 -6.39 30.30 7.37
CA LYS A 111 -5.41 31.31 7.84
C LYS A 111 -5.08 31.26 9.35
N LYS A 112 -5.86 30.54 10.19
CA LYS A 112 -5.76 30.58 11.66
C LYS A 112 -4.84 29.54 12.31
N LYS A 113 -4.32 28.56 11.60
CA LYS A 113 -3.45 27.52 12.18
C LYS A 113 -1.98 27.96 12.24
N LYS A 114 -1.34 27.82 13.43
CA LYS A 114 -0.05 28.44 13.81
C LYS A 114 1.23 27.85 13.22
N LYS A 115 1.24 26.61 12.74
CA LYS A 115 2.42 25.98 12.11
C LYS A 115 2.09 25.66 10.67
N THR A 116 2.75 26.29 9.72
CA THR A 116 2.33 26.25 8.32
C THR A 116 3.52 26.16 7.40
N LEU A 117 3.42 25.24 6.42
CA LEU A 117 4.19 25.33 5.21
C LEU A 117 3.91 26.68 4.54
N THR A 118 4.95 27.32 4.09
CA THR A 118 4.84 28.47 3.20
C THR A 118 4.57 28.00 1.77
N ILE A 119 4.06 28.90 0.95
CA ILE A 119 3.86 28.63 -0.48
C ILE A 119 5.21 28.32 -1.14
N ASP A 120 6.25 29.11 -0.81
CA ASP A 120 7.57 28.96 -1.38
C ASP A 120 8.19 27.59 -1.05
N GLU A 121 8.11 27.13 0.20
CA GLU A 121 8.57 25.81 0.62
C GLU A 121 7.88 24.67 -0.16
N VAL A 122 6.56 24.79 -0.40
CA VAL A 122 5.80 23.77 -1.13
C VAL A 122 6.11 23.80 -2.63
N VAL A 123 6.26 24.99 -3.20
CA VAL A 123 6.63 25.18 -4.62
C VAL A 123 8.01 24.62 -4.90
N GLU A 124 8.98 24.88 -4.01
CA GLU A 124 10.35 24.36 -4.10
C GLU A 124 10.37 22.84 -4.00
N PHE A 125 9.77 22.29 -2.94
CA PHE A 125 9.79 20.84 -2.68
C PHE A 125 9.08 20.03 -3.77
N LEU A 126 8.03 20.57 -4.41
CA LEU A 126 7.30 19.89 -5.49
C LEU A 126 7.84 20.25 -6.88
N HIS A 127 8.95 20.97 -6.94
CA HIS A 127 9.59 21.41 -8.20
C HIS A 127 8.63 22.13 -9.15
N LEU A 128 7.89 23.14 -8.62
CA LEU A 128 6.87 23.88 -9.36
C LEU A 128 7.28 25.27 -9.82
N ASP A 129 8.47 25.78 -9.42
CA ASP A 129 8.94 27.14 -9.72
C ASP A 129 8.89 27.48 -11.21
N HIS A 130 9.34 26.56 -12.06
CA HIS A 130 9.44 26.77 -13.51
C HIS A 130 8.08 26.80 -14.23
N ILE A 131 7.01 26.44 -13.54
CA ILE A 131 5.63 26.41 -14.09
C ILE A 131 4.62 27.26 -13.31
N LYS A 132 5.03 27.97 -12.30
CA LYS A 132 4.13 28.69 -11.38
C LYS A 132 3.16 29.65 -12.07
N ASP A 133 3.58 30.25 -13.19
CA ASP A 133 2.79 31.21 -13.96
C ASP A 133 1.99 30.56 -15.10
N LYS A 134 2.17 29.26 -15.36
CA LYS A 134 1.47 28.52 -16.40
C LYS A 134 0.06 28.11 -15.95
N PHE A 135 -0.84 27.98 -16.91
CA PHE A 135 -2.20 27.47 -16.69
C PHE A 135 -2.24 25.93 -16.79
N PRO A 136 -3.27 25.25 -16.22
CA PRO A 136 -3.38 23.80 -16.23
C PRO A 136 -3.25 23.14 -17.61
N HIS A 137 -3.72 23.76 -18.66
CA HIS A 137 -3.61 23.25 -20.04
C HIS A 137 -2.21 23.38 -20.67
N GLN A 138 -1.26 24.02 -19.97
CA GLN A 138 0.13 24.27 -20.42
C GLN A 138 1.16 23.40 -19.69
N ILE A 139 0.72 22.55 -18.79
CA ILE A 139 1.58 21.72 -17.94
C ILE A 139 1.29 20.23 -18.14
N SER A 140 2.27 19.39 -17.83
CA SER A 140 2.12 17.93 -17.88
C SER A 140 1.17 17.41 -16.79
N SER A 141 0.67 16.18 -16.95
CA SER A 141 -0.17 15.53 -15.94
C SER A 141 0.53 15.37 -14.59
N GLY A 142 1.83 15.05 -14.58
CA GLY A 142 2.63 14.95 -13.36
C GLY A 142 2.83 16.30 -12.66
N GLU A 143 3.06 17.39 -13.43
CA GLU A 143 3.12 18.75 -12.88
C GLU A 143 1.77 19.19 -12.29
N ALA A 144 0.67 18.88 -12.99
CA ALA A 144 -0.68 19.17 -12.50
C ALA A 144 -0.99 18.40 -11.21
N GLN A 145 -0.54 17.14 -11.12
CA GLN A 145 -0.68 16.33 -9.90
C GLN A 145 0.08 16.93 -8.71
N ARG A 146 1.34 17.35 -8.92
CA ARG A 146 2.12 18.02 -7.88
C ARG A 146 1.50 19.35 -7.45
N ALA A 147 0.95 20.13 -8.39
CA ALA A 147 0.23 21.38 -8.07
C ALA A 147 -1.05 21.14 -7.26
N ALA A 148 -1.81 20.09 -7.58
CA ALA A 148 -2.99 19.68 -6.81
C ALA A 148 -2.62 19.23 -5.39
N LEU A 149 -1.52 18.48 -5.25
CA LEU A 149 -0.96 18.08 -3.95
C LEU A 149 -0.54 19.31 -3.13
N ALA A 150 0.14 20.28 -3.75
CA ALA A 150 0.52 21.55 -3.12
C ALA A 150 -0.70 22.28 -2.55
N ARG A 151 -1.75 22.43 -3.37
CA ARG A 151 -3.01 23.05 -2.96
C ARG A 151 -3.66 22.34 -1.77
N ALA A 152 -3.67 21.00 -1.79
CA ALA A 152 -4.26 20.19 -0.74
C ALA A 152 -3.49 20.30 0.58
N LEU A 153 -2.15 20.27 0.56
CA LEU A 153 -1.28 20.43 1.73
C LEU A 153 -1.47 21.80 2.39
N LEU A 154 -1.52 22.86 1.60
CA LEU A 154 -1.64 24.22 2.11
C LEU A 154 -3.04 24.56 2.66
N SER A 155 -4.05 23.76 2.37
CA SER A 155 -5.40 23.94 2.91
C SER A 155 -5.53 23.61 4.41
N LYS A 156 -4.49 22.99 5.02
CA LYS A 156 -4.38 22.66 6.45
C LYS A 156 -5.63 21.95 7.00
N PRO A 157 -6.05 20.85 6.39
CA PRO A 157 -7.24 20.13 6.81
C PRO A 157 -7.02 19.43 8.16
N ASP A 158 -8.11 18.98 8.78
CA ASP A 158 -8.02 18.02 9.88
C ASP A 158 -7.64 16.61 9.35
N LEU A 159 -8.17 16.23 8.19
CA LEU A 159 -7.88 14.99 7.49
C LEU A 159 -7.57 15.28 6.03
N LEU A 160 -6.40 14.84 5.57
CA LEU A 160 -5.97 14.91 4.18
C LEU A 160 -6.24 13.58 3.48
N LEU A 161 -6.89 13.62 2.33
CA LEU A 161 -7.17 12.46 1.49
C LEU A 161 -6.43 12.60 0.17
N LEU A 162 -5.61 11.61 -0.18
CA LEU A 162 -4.78 11.60 -1.37
C LEU A 162 -5.12 10.37 -2.23
N ASP A 163 -5.60 10.61 -3.44
CA ASP A 163 -5.94 9.57 -4.40
C ASP A 163 -4.81 9.42 -5.43
N GLU A 164 -4.01 8.37 -5.28
CA GLU A 164 -2.83 8.05 -6.11
C GLU A 164 -1.89 9.25 -6.31
N PRO A 165 -1.41 9.92 -5.24
CA PRO A 165 -0.78 11.24 -5.33
C PRO A 165 0.52 11.29 -6.14
N LEU A 166 1.17 10.15 -6.38
CA LEU A 166 2.47 10.06 -7.07
C LEU A 166 2.43 9.15 -8.31
N SER A 167 1.25 8.79 -8.81
CA SER A 167 1.11 7.85 -9.94
C SER A 167 1.68 8.40 -11.26
N ASN A 168 1.60 9.70 -11.48
CA ASN A 168 2.08 10.38 -12.70
C ASN A 168 3.40 11.13 -12.47
N VAL A 169 4.08 10.91 -11.34
CA VAL A 169 5.38 11.53 -11.05
C VAL A 169 6.48 10.68 -11.66
N ASP A 170 7.43 11.34 -12.34
CA ASP A 170 8.61 10.68 -12.91
C ASP A 170 9.41 9.95 -11.82
N GLN A 171 9.88 8.74 -12.14
CA GLN A 171 10.61 7.88 -11.20
C GLN A 171 11.82 8.59 -10.58
N SER A 172 12.50 9.46 -11.32
CA SER A 172 13.65 10.23 -10.84
C SER A 172 13.33 11.19 -9.68
N PHE A 173 12.08 11.66 -9.58
CA PHE A 173 11.62 12.57 -8.52
C PHE A 173 10.76 11.87 -7.48
N LYS A 174 10.24 10.68 -7.79
CA LYS A 174 9.25 9.99 -6.96
C LYS A 174 9.78 9.73 -5.55
N GLU A 175 10.99 9.20 -5.42
CA GLU A 175 11.62 8.88 -4.13
C GLU A 175 11.86 10.14 -3.29
N GLU A 176 12.38 11.21 -3.89
CA GLU A 176 12.61 12.49 -3.20
C GLU A 176 11.29 13.06 -2.67
N ILE A 177 10.26 13.09 -3.53
CA ILE A 177 8.93 13.60 -3.14
C ILE A 177 8.32 12.73 -2.04
N GLN A 178 8.45 11.41 -2.08
CA GLN A 178 7.96 10.52 -1.03
C GLN A 178 8.61 10.81 0.32
N VAL A 179 9.95 10.94 0.35
CA VAL A 179 10.69 11.25 1.58
C VAL A 179 10.22 12.58 2.17
N LYS A 180 10.16 13.61 1.34
CA LYS A 180 9.77 14.96 1.76
C LYS A 180 8.31 15.03 2.18
N LEU A 181 7.40 14.37 1.44
CA LEU A 181 5.98 14.29 1.77
C LEU A 181 5.78 13.64 3.15
N LYS A 182 6.42 12.49 3.39
CA LYS A 182 6.36 11.82 4.70
C LYS A 182 6.83 12.72 5.82
N GLN A 183 7.97 13.40 5.64
CA GLN A 183 8.52 14.36 6.60
C GLN A 183 7.52 15.47 6.92
N ILE A 184 6.97 16.12 5.90
CA ILE A 184 5.99 17.21 6.04
C ILE A 184 4.74 16.75 6.80
N LEU A 185 4.17 15.61 6.39
CA LEU A 185 2.96 15.07 7.03
C LEU A 185 3.22 14.76 8.51
N THR A 186 4.39 14.22 8.83
CA THR A 186 4.80 13.86 10.20
C THR A 186 5.06 15.11 11.05
N ASP A 187 5.88 16.05 10.54
CA ASP A 187 6.27 17.27 11.27
C ASP A 187 5.08 18.18 11.59
N LEU A 188 4.14 18.27 10.66
CA LEU A 188 2.92 19.05 10.79
C LEU A 188 1.76 18.28 11.45
N LYS A 189 1.95 16.99 11.73
CA LYS A 189 0.93 16.08 12.26
C LYS A 189 -0.36 16.10 11.44
N ILE A 190 -0.23 16.03 10.12
CA ILE A 190 -1.39 15.99 9.21
C ILE A 190 -1.86 14.53 9.10
N THR A 191 -2.99 14.22 9.73
CA THR A 191 -3.61 12.88 9.56
C THR A 191 -4.00 12.69 8.11
N THR A 192 -3.57 11.58 7.51
CA THR A 192 -3.69 11.40 6.07
C THR A 192 -4.17 9.98 5.73
N ILE A 193 -5.08 9.88 4.76
CA ILE A 193 -5.39 8.61 4.08
C ILE A 193 -4.89 8.72 2.65
N ILE A 194 -4.02 7.81 2.26
CA ILE A 194 -3.46 7.70 0.91
C ILE A 194 -4.02 6.44 0.27
N VAL A 195 -4.57 6.57 -0.92
CA VAL A 195 -4.92 5.44 -1.78
C VAL A 195 -3.85 5.29 -2.83
N THR A 196 -3.33 4.09 -3.00
CA THR A 196 -2.33 3.76 -4.02
C THR A 196 -2.46 2.31 -4.47
N HIS A 197 -1.93 1.96 -5.63
CA HIS A 197 -1.73 0.59 -6.08
C HIS A 197 -0.27 0.13 -5.90
N ASP A 198 0.62 1.03 -5.50
CA ASP A 198 2.05 0.77 -5.28
C ASP A 198 2.29 0.37 -3.81
N SER A 199 2.61 -0.91 -3.59
CA SER A 199 2.88 -1.43 -2.24
C SER A 199 4.13 -0.82 -1.60
N TYR A 200 5.15 -0.48 -2.38
CA TYR A 200 6.36 0.16 -1.85
C TYR A 200 6.08 1.57 -1.35
N GLU A 201 5.28 2.33 -2.12
CA GLU A 201 4.80 3.64 -1.69
C GLU A 201 4.01 3.55 -0.38
N ALA A 202 3.06 2.61 -0.30
CA ALA A 202 2.24 2.42 0.88
C ALA A 202 3.05 2.00 2.11
N PHE A 203 3.99 1.07 1.95
CA PHE A 203 4.84 0.59 3.04
C PHE A 203 5.84 1.64 3.53
N TYR A 204 6.28 2.52 2.64
CA TYR A 204 7.16 3.62 3.03
C TYR A 204 6.42 4.74 3.76
N LEU A 205 5.25 5.16 3.24
CA LEU A 205 4.51 6.32 3.76
C LEU A 205 3.67 5.97 4.99
N GLY A 206 2.99 4.82 4.97
CA GLY A 206 1.97 4.48 5.95
C GLY A 206 2.51 4.07 7.32
N SER A 207 1.85 4.52 8.38
CA SER A 207 1.95 3.91 9.70
C SER A 207 1.10 2.64 9.81
N LYS A 208 0.00 2.59 9.07
CA LYS A 208 -0.81 1.38 8.83
C LYS A 208 -1.19 1.25 7.36
N CYS A 209 -1.38 0.01 6.92
CA CYS A 209 -1.81 -0.33 5.57
C CYS A 209 -3.07 -1.19 5.59
N GLY A 210 -4.06 -0.80 4.77
CA GLY A 210 -5.29 -1.58 4.53
C GLY A 210 -5.28 -2.20 3.14
N ILE A 211 -5.50 -3.50 3.07
CA ILE A 211 -5.60 -4.23 1.80
C ILE A 211 -7.07 -4.46 1.45
N ILE A 212 -7.51 -3.90 0.33
CA ILE A 212 -8.89 -4.02 -0.16
C ILE A 212 -8.91 -4.95 -1.36
N LEU A 213 -9.56 -6.11 -1.20
CA LEU A 213 -9.75 -7.12 -2.24
C LEU A 213 -11.19 -7.63 -2.17
N ASP A 214 -11.74 -8.10 -3.28
CA ASP A 214 -13.09 -8.67 -3.36
C ASP A 214 -14.15 -7.81 -2.67
N SER A 215 -14.04 -6.49 -2.84
CA SER A 215 -14.93 -5.52 -2.21
C SER A 215 -14.95 -5.54 -0.67
N GLN A 216 -13.85 -5.95 -0.03
CA GLN A 216 -13.69 -6.03 1.42
C GLN A 216 -12.31 -5.55 1.87
N LEU A 217 -12.23 -5.02 3.09
CA LEU A 217 -10.97 -4.80 3.76
C LEU A 217 -10.47 -6.13 4.33
N LYS A 218 -9.52 -6.77 3.65
CA LYS A 218 -9.01 -8.10 4.02
C LYS A 218 -8.00 -8.06 5.16
N GLN A 219 -7.17 -7.02 5.21
CA GLN A 219 -6.17 -6.83 6.26
C GLN A 219 -5.98 -5.35 6.55
N TYR A 220 -5.77 -4.99 7.82
CA TYR A 220 -5.43 -3.65 8.25
C TYR A 220 -4.44 -3.73 9.42
N ASP A 221 -3.18 -3.41 9.15
CA ASP A 221 -2.09 -3.55 10.12
C ASP A 221 -0.93 -2.60 9.77
N ASP A 222 0.15 -2.62 10.56
CA ASP A 222 1.38 -1.94 10.16
C ASP A 222 2.00 -2.57 8.91
N PRO A 223 2.83 -1.82 8.14
CA PRO A 223 3.42 -2.30 6.90
C PRO A 223 4.22 -3.60 7.04
N TYR A 224 4.95 -3.76 8.14
CA TYR A 224 5.75 -4.96 8.40
C TYR A 224 4.85 -6.19 8.54
N ASN A 225 3.76 -6.09 9.31
CA ASN A 225 2.81 -7.18 9.49
C ASN A 225 2.04 -7.49 8.21
N VAL A 226 1.63 -6.48 7.43
CA VAL A 226 0.98 -6.71 6.14
C VAL A 226 1.89 -7.47 5.18
N TYR A 227 3.20 -7.17 5.22
CA TYR A 227 4.19 -7.82 4.37
C TYR A 227 4.53 -9.23 4.85
N HIS A 228 4.88 -9.38 6.14
CA HIS A 228 5.43 -10.63 6.69
C HIS A 228 4.36 -11.57 7.24
N PHE A 229 3.16 -11.07 7.57
CA PHE A 229 2.07 -11.83 8.19
C PHE A 229 0.74 -11.64 7.43
N PRO A 230 0.69 -11.99 6.13
CA PRO A 230 -0.53 -11.87 5.36
C PRO A 230 -1.64 -12.75 5.94
N ASN A 231 -2.85 -12.19 6.07
CA ASN A 231 -3.99 -12.88 6.71
C ASN A 231 -4.58 -13.99 5.84
N SER A 232 -4.40 -13.90 4.52
CA SER A 232 -5.04 -14.81 3.56
C SER A 232 -4.23 -14.99 2.28
N ILE A 233 -4.56 -16.03 1.53
CA ILE A 233 -3.98 -16.34 0.22
C ILE A 233 -4.19 -15.19 -0.77
N GLU A 234 -5.34 -14.53 -0.73
CA GLU A 234 -5.65 -13.40 -1.62
C GLU A 234 -4.68 -12.22 -1.36
N VAL A 235 -4.34 -11.95 -0.10
CA VAL A 235 -3.36 -10.91 0.27
C VAL A 235 -1.96 -11.29 -0.22
N VAL A 236 -1.54 -12.55 -0.05
CA VAL A 236 -0.26 -13.06 -0.59
C VAL A 236 -0.16 -12.84 -2.10
N ASN A 237 -1.20 -13.25 -2.84
CA ASN A 237 -1.23 -13.14 -4.29
C ASN A 237 -1.23 -11.67 -4.75
N PHE A 238 -2.00 -10.82 -4.07
CA PHE A 238 -2.05 -9.38 -4.39
C PHE A 238 -0.68 -8.71 -4.20
N LEU A 239 0.00 -9.02 -3.11
CA LEU A 239 1.31 -8.45 -2.83
C LEU A 239 2.44 -9.10 -3.65
N ASN A 240 2.16 -10.20 -4.37
CA ASN A 240 3.12 -10.97 -5.17
C ASN A 240 4.37 -11.35 -4.36
N ARG A 241 4.15 -11.91 -3.15
CA ARG A 241 5.18 -12.13 -2.13
C ARG A 241 5.82 -13.50 -2.12
N GLY A 242 5.57 -14.30 -3.08
CA GLY A 242 6.08 -15.66 -3.18
C GLY A 242 5.09 -16.55 -3.89
N ILE A 243 5.24 -17.83 -3.69
CA ILE A 243 4.37 -18.85 -4.27
C ILE A 243 3.75 -19.71 -3.18
N LEU A 244 2.59 -20.25 -3.48
CA LEU A 244 1.95 -21.25 -2.63
C LEU A 244 2.32 -22.64 -3.16
N ILE A 245 2.87 -23.46 -2.27
CA ILE A 245 3.23 -24.85 -2.60
C ILE A 245 2.43 -25.82 -1.73
N PRO A 246 1.97 -26.95 -2.30
CA PRO A 246 1.26 -27.95 -1.52
C PRO A 246 2.22 -28.64 -0.53
N ALA A 247 1.74 -28.89 0.69
CA ALA A 247 2.49 -29.61 1.70
C ALA A 247 1.55 -30.42 2.60
N LYS A 248 2.08 -31.42 3.27
CA LYS A 248 1.36 -32.27 4.22
C LYS A 248 1.93 -32.09 5.62
N VAL A 249 1.06 -31.88 6.59
CA VAL A 249 1.44 -31.74 8.00
C VAL A 249 1.96 -33.07 8.54
N THR A 250 3.21 -33.12 8.97
CA THR A 250 3.85 -34.30 9.54
C THR A 250 4.03 -34.22 11.06
N GLY A 251 4.04 -32.99 11.61
CA GLY A 251 4.16 -32.70 13.03
C GLY A 251 3.80 -31.25 13.32
N GLU A 252 3.86 -30.84 14.58
CA GLU A 252 3.53 -29.50 15.03
C GLU A 252 4.34 -28.42 14.28
N ASN A 253 5.65 -28.66 14.09
CA ASN A 253 6.58 -27.74 13.45
C ASN A 253 7.23 -28.36 12.20
N SER A 254 6.54 -29.28 11.51
CA SER A 254 7.07 -29.95 10.33
C SER A 254 6.00 -30.24 9.29
N LEU A 255 6.40 -30.01 8.05
CA LEU A 255 5.63 -30.30 6.84
C LEU A 255 6.47 -31.18 5.91
N GLU A 256 5.82 -31.89 5.02
CA GLU A 256 6.44 -32.65 3.93
C GLU A 256 5.94 -32.10 2.59
N ASN A 257 6.85 -31.74 1.73
CA ASN A 257 6.58 -31.39 0.34
C ASN A 257 7.29 -32.40 -0.57
N GLU A 258 6.67 -32.77 -1.66
CA GLU A 258 7.16 -33.81 -2.57
C GLU A 258 8.56 -33.49 -3.14
N ASP A 259 8.80 -32.25 -3.53
CA ASP A 259 10.06 -31.81 -4.15
C ASP A 259 11.11 -31.36 -3.14
N LEU A 260 10.67 -30.64 -2.09
CA LEU A 260 11.57 -30.04 -1.12
C LEU A 260 11.84 -30.95 0.10
N GLY A 261 11.06 -32.03 0.25
CA GLY A 261 11.12 -32.93 1.40
C GLY A 261 10.64 -32.29 2.67
N THR A 262 11.22 -32.69 3.82
CA THR A 262 10.80 -32.18 5.15
C THR A 262 11.17 -30.72 5.33
N ILE A 263 10.17 -29.88 5.61
CA ILE A 263 10.29 -28.45 5.89
C ILE A 263 9.96 -28.23 7.36
N LYS A 264 10.84 -27.54 8.09
CA LYS A 264 10.61 -27.15 9.47
C LYS A 264 10.22 -25.68 9.56
N GLY A 265 9.38 -25.31 10.53
CA GLY A 265 8.95 -23.92 10.72
C GLY A 265 8.16 -23.71 11.99
N ASN A 266 7.99 -22.45 12.37
CA ASN A 266 7.10 -22.04 13.45
C ASN A 266 5.79 -21.53 12.84
N PHE A 267 4.84 -22.43 12.62
CA PHE A 267 3.61 -22.11 11.91
C PHE A 267 2.66 -21.30 12.79
N ILE A 268 2.16 -20.20 12.26
CA ILE A 268 1.17 -19.34 12.95
C ILE A 268 -0.16 -20.05 13.13
N LYS A 269 -0.54 -20.89 12.14
CA LYS A 269 -1.74 -21.72 12.20
C LYS A 269 -1.33 -23.18 12.33
N HIS A 270 -1.98 -23.92 13.22
CA HIS A 270 -1.75 -25.33 13.42
C HIS A 270 -2.86 -26.17 12.83
N TYR A 271 -2.50 -27.22 12.14
CA TYR A 271 -3.43 -28.18 11.54
C TYR A 271 -3.08 -29.60 12.01
N PRO A 272 -4.06 -30.51 12.10
CA PRO A 272 -3.82 -31.89 12.48
C PRO A 272 -2.81 -32.57 11.56
N LYS A 273 -2.00 -33.49 12.13
CA LYS A 273 -1.09 -34.34 11.35
C LYS A 273 -1.85 -35.07 10.24
N GLY A 274 -1.29 -35.03 9.03
CA GLY A 274 -1.88 -35.60 7.83
C GLY A 274 -2.74 -34.60 7.02
N SER A 275 -3.00 -33.39 7.54
CA SER A 275 -3.71 -32.36 6.76
C SER A 275 -2.87 -31.92 5.55
N GLU A 276 -3.56 -31.71 4.43
CA GLU A 276 -3.00 -31.01 3.27
C GLU A 276 -3.16 -29.51 3.47
N VAL A 277 -2.09 -28.76 3.19
CA VAL A 277 -2.02 -27.32 3.38
C VAL A 277 -1.29 -26.66 2.22
N GLN A 278 -1.52 -25.38 2.00
CA GLN A 278 -0.72 -24.52 1.13
C GLN A 278 0.32 -23.78 1.99
N LEU A 279 1.58 -23.92 1.63
CA LEU A 279 2.70 -23.27 2.28
C LEU A 279 3.12 -22.05 1.45
N LEU A 280 3.23 -20.87 2.06
CA LEU A 280 3.86 -19.73 1.43
C LEU A 280 5.38 -19.93 1.44
N LEU A 281 5.96 -19.92 0.26
CA LEU A 281 7.40 -19.92 0.04
C LEU A 281 7.79 -18.58 -0.60
N GLN A 282 8.53 -17.78 0.14
CA GLN A 282 9.05 -16.49 -0.34
C GLN A 282 10.45 -16.69 -0.97
N PRO A 283 10.87 -15.82 -1.90
CA PRO A 283 12.20 -15.94 -2.53
C PRO A 283 13.37 -15.93 -1.53
N GLU A 284 13.18 -15.30 -0.38
CA GLU A 284 14.15 -15.17 0.71
C GLU A 284 14.23 -16.41 1.61
N ASP A 285 13.25 -17.30 1.57
CA ASP A 285 13.20 -18.51 2.41
C ASP A 285 14.19 -19.57 1.98
N LEU A 286 14.70 -19.48 0.76
CA LEU A 286 15.66 -20.41 0.20
C LEU A 286 17.03 -19.77 0.06
N GLU A 287 18.04 -20.39 0.66
CA GLU A 287 19.42 -19.99 0.52
C GLU A 287 20.13 -20.80 -0.57
N HIS A 288 20.96 -20.15 -1.37
CA HIS A 288 21.87 -20.82 -2.28
C HIS A 288 22.93 -21.62 -1.52
N ASP A 289 23.16 -22.87 -1.96
CA ASP A 289 24.21 -23.74 -1.43
C ASP A 289 24.68 -24.76 -2.47
N ASP A 290 25.81 -24.49 -3.10
CA ASP A 290 26.41 -25.38 -4.11
C ASP A 290 26.71 -26.80 -3.61
N LYS A 291 26.90 -26.96 -2.29
CA LYS A 291 27.17 -28.25 -1.64
C LYS A 291 25.90 -29.04 -1.33
N SER A 292 24.74 -28.42 -1.50
CA SER A 292 23.46 -29.07 -1.25
C SER A 292 23.23 -30.28 -2.17
N ASN A 293 22.66 -31.35 -1.60
CA ASN A 293 22.17 -32.47 -2.39
C ASN A 293 20.84 -32.17 -3.09
N LEU A 294 20.12 -31.14 -2.67
CA LEU A 294 18.91 -30.69 -3.34
C LEU A 294 19.29 -29.68 -4.41
N LYS A 295 19.29 -30.12 -5.65
CA LYS A 295 19.63 -29.32 -6.83
C LYS A 295 18.45 -29.25 -7.79
N LEU A 296 18.03 -28.02 -8.08
CA LEU A 296 16.96 -27.69 -9.01
C LEU A 296 17.53 -27.09 -10.29
N GLU A 297 16.78 -27.09 -11.35
CA GLU A 297 17.16 -26.55 -12.65
C GLU A 297 16.81 -25.06 -12.71
N VAL A 298 17.75 -24.22 -13.16
CA VAL A 298 17.50 -22.80 -13.42
C VAL A 298 16.75 -22.67 -14.75
N VAL A 299 15.54 -22.13 -14.73
CA VAL A 299 14.74 -21.87 -15.95
C VAL A 299 14.65 -20.39 -16.31
N ASP A 300 14.93 -19.50 -15.37
CA ASP A 300 14.98 -18.04 -15.62
C ASP A 300 15.87 -17.36 -14.59
N ARG A 301 16.49 -16.24 -15.01
CA ARG A 301 17.33 -15.42 -14.18
C ARG A 301 17.08 -13.94 -14.46
N LYS A 302 16.68 -13.18 -13.44
CA LYS A 302 16.39 -11.74 -13.54
C LYS A 302 17.37 -10.95 -12.68
N PHE A 303 18.21 -10.13 -13.32
CA PHE A 303 19.07 -9.18 -12.61
C PHE A 303 18.26 -7.95 -12.21
N ARG A 304 18.36 -7.56 -10.94
CA ARG A 304 17.70 -6.39 -10.36
C ARG A 304 18.68 -5.45 -9.62
N GLY A 305 19.87 -5.28 -10.16
CA GLY A 305 20.92 -4.42 -9.59
C GLY A 305 21.63 -5.09 -8.42
N THR A 306 21.14 -4.93 -7.21
CA THR A 306 21.76 -5.50 -6.00
C THR A 306 21.55 -7.00 -5.85
N ASN A 307 20.70 -7.61 -6.65
CA ASN A 307 20.34 -9.01 -6.54
C ASN A 307 19.91 -9.64 -7.85
N PHE A 308 19.90 -10.99 -7.84
CA PHE A 308 19.28 -11.84 -8.84
C PHE A 308 18.04 -12.50 -8.24
N ILE A 309 17.00 -12.67 -9.05
CA ILE A 309 15.90 -13.59 -8.77
C ILE A 309 16.02 -14.72 -9.77
N TYR A 310 16.35 -15.90 -9.27
CA TYR A 310 16.34 -17.14 -10.03
C TYR A 310 14.97 -17.78 -9.95
N THR A 311 14.47 -18.32 -11.07
CA THR A 311 13.31 -19.21 -11.10
C THR A 311 13.82 -20.61 -11.28
N LEU A 312 13.61 -21.45 -10.28
CA LEU A 312 14.04 -22.84 -10.26
C LEU A 312 12.87 -23.76 -10.55
N LYS A 313 13.10 -24.81 -11.34
CA LYS A 313 12.11 -25.82 -11.65
C LYS A 313 12.33 -27.08 -10.83
N THR A 314 11.29 -27.53 -10.15
CA THR A 314 11.29 -28.78 -9.39
C THR A 314 10.98 -29.99 -10.28
N LEU A 315 11.09 -31.18 -9.71
CA LEU A 315 10.76 -32.44 -10.41
C LEU A 315 9.27 -32.51 -10.77
N SER A 316 8.39 -31.96 -9.94
CA SER A 316 6.94 -31.84 -10.22
C SER A 316 6.57 -30.70 -11.17
N ASN A 317 7.57 -30.03 -11.79
CA ASN A 317 7.41 -28.86 -12.65
C ASN A 317 6.94 -27.58 -11.91
N LEU A 318 7.04 -27.53 -10.60
CA LEU A 318 6.75 -26.31 -9.85
C LEU A 318 7.89 -25.29 -10.06
N LEU A 319 7.54 -24.02 -10.26
CA LEU A 319 8.50 -22.94 -10.44
C LEU A 319 8.67 -22.18 -9.11
N ILE A 320 9.89 -22.21 -8.56
CA ILE A 320 10.22 -21.64 -7.25
C ILE A 320 11.16 -20.44 -7.44
N PRO A 321 10.79 -19.25 -6.96
CA PRO A 321 11.68 -18.09 -6.98
C PRO A 321 12.70 -18.18 -5.83
N VAL A 322 13.95 -17.83 -6.11
CA VAL A 322 15.02 -17.74 -5.11
C VAL A 322 15.78 -16.43 -5.27
N PHE A 323 16.00 -15.78 -4.14
CA PHE A 323 16.72 -14.51 -4.08
C PHE A 323 18.20 -14.75 -3.79
N VAL A 324 19.09 -14.13 -4.59
CA VAL A 324 20.54 -14.18 -4.38
C VAL A 324 21.15 -12.81 -4.54
N HIS A 325 22.01 -12.40 -3.61
CA HIS A 325 22.73 -11.12 -3.74
C HIS A 325 23.66 -11.11 -4.97
N SER A 326 23.72 -10.01 -5.69
CA SER A 326 24.52 -9.87 -6.92
C SER A 326 26.03 -9.99 -6.71
N HIS A 327 26.52 -9.81 -5.48
CA HIS A 327 27.91 -10.03 -5.10
C HIS A 327 28.26 -11.50 -4.83
N HIS A 328 27.32 -12.43 -5.02
CA HIS A 328 27.62 -13.85 -4.90
C HIS A 328 28.63 -14.26 -5.98
N ILE A 329 29.70 -14.95 -5.58
CA ILE A 329 30.86 -15.24 -6.45
C ILE A 329 30.49 -16.19 -7.59
N HIS A 330 29.52 -17.10 -7.34
CA HIS A 330 29.09 -18.09 -8.31
C HIS A 330 27.72 -17.70 -8.90
N GLN A 331 27.70 -17.33 -10.17
CA GLN A 331 26.48 -17.08 -10.93
C GLN A 331 26.11 -18.34 -11.70
N HIS A 332 24.82 -18.66 -11.70
CA HIS A 332 24.26 -19.80 -12.47
C HIS A 332 23.59 -19.29 -13.74
N GLU A 333 23.84 -19.98 -14.83
CA GLU A 333 23.14 -19.74 -16.10
C GLU A 333 21.85 -20.58 -16.19
N VAL A 334 21.01 -20.25 -17.19
CA VAL A 334 19.81 -21.06 -17.49
C VAL A 334 20.25 -22.47 -17.88
N ASP A 335 19.44 -23.46 -17.48
CA ASP A 335 19.70 -24.91 -17.64
C ASP A 335 20.77 -25.50 -16.70
N GLU A 336 21.42 -24.69 -15.87
CA GLU A 336 22.33 -25.16 -14.84
C GLU A 336 21.60 -25.68 -13.59
N LYS A 337 22.30 -26.49 -12.80
CA LYS A 337 21.80 -26.99 -11.52
C LYS A 337 22.17 -26.01 -10.39
N PHE A 338 21.16 -25.59 -9.68
CA PHE A 338 21.23 -24.66 -8.57
C PHE A 338 20.97 -25.40 -7.26
N GLY A 339 21.95 -25.44 -6.37
CA GLY A 339 21.82 -26.04 -5.05
C GLY A 339 21.10 -25.10 -4.08
N ILE A 340 20.16 -25.63 -3.32
CA ILE A 340 19.43 -24.87 -2.31
C ILE A 340 19.45 -25.57 -0.95
N LYS A 341 19.50 -24.79 0.11
CA LYS A 341 19.13 -25.24 1.45
C LYS A 341 17.62 -25.33 1.56
N ARG A 342 17.15 -26.28 2.36
CA ARG A 342 15.73 -26.36 2.72
C ARG A 342 15.33 -25.15 3.53
N PRO A 343 14.10 -24.62 3.30
CA PRO A 343 13.64 -23.45 4.03
C PRO A 343 13.62 -23.71 5.54
N ILE A 344 14.10 -22.71 6.27
CA ILE A 344 14.11 -22.67 7.72
C ILE A 344 13.23 -21.50 8.12
N ASN A 345 12.37 -21.63 9.12
CA ASN A 345 11.52 -20.55 9.65
C ASN A 345 10.34 -20.10 8.77
N ILE A 346 9.78 -20.98 7.99
CA ILE A 346 8.52 -20.70 7.30
C ILE A 346 7.37 -20.62 8.32
N ALA A 347 6.57 -19.56 8.24
CA ALA A 347 5.54 -19.26 9.23
C ALA A 347 4.10 -19.45 8.70
N HIS A 348 3.88 -19.41 7.38
CA HIS A 348 2.53 -19.24 6.82
C HIS A 348 2.05 -20.47 6.07
N ILE A 349 0.97 -21.04 6.59
CA ILE A 349 0.24 -22.15 5.97
C ILE A 349 -1.26 -21.90 6.03
N TRP A 350 -1.97 -22.34 4.99
CA TRP A 350 -3.42 -22.29 4.88
C TRP A 350 -3.98 -23.64 4.42
N LYS A 351 -5.25 -23.91 4.80
CA LYS A 351 -5.97 -25.10 4.33
C LYS A 351 -6.86 -24.76 3.15
#